data_835f25ca761e8beedcac3a17a2976b17
#
_entry.id   835f25ca761e8beedcac3a17a2976b17
#
_cell.length_a   1.000
_cell.length_b   1.000
_cell.length_c   1.000
_cell.angle_alpha   90.00
_cell.angle_beta   90.00
_cell.angle_gamma   90.00
#
_symmetry.space_group_name_H-M   'P 1'
#
loop_
_entity.id
_entity.type
_entity.pdbx_description
1 polymer ?
#
loop_
_entity_poly.entity_id
_entity_poly.type
_entity_poly.pdbx_seq_one_letter_code
_entity_poly.pdbx_strand_id
1 'polypeptide(L)'
;MNPYQVRLYTSGEILPEMTCQNFFHSPELFHIIERTPGQKPYMAVVTDDERIVGHALAIIRRRGSWLPPYLYTQGRIYGEGEYADDINREEVFGLLLQALTRKMRRRLCLYTEFSNLSRKMFGYRFFRKNNYFPVGWQEVHNSLHSKSPIERIGDKLQDRIERVYNLGVSTREASSESEVRKFHKLLHSYYRFKIQRLPPTEEQLVELYRGGGAHISVTLYKDNIIGGCACAYSEGNAYLWYIASRRKSYHILHPNTMTIWHAMNWAWEHNYSHFFFLDVGLPYPRNPYREFILSFGGKPVSTYRWFRISIGWLNRLVSWFYRE
;
A
#
# COMPACT_ATOMS: atom_id res chain seq x y z
N MET A 1 31.06 -18.86 8.14
CA MET A 1 29.69 -19.40 7.87
C MET A 1 28.70 -18.28 8.15
N ASN A 2 27.65 -18.15 7.33
CA ASN A 2 26.60 -17.17 7.64
C ASN A 2 25.75 -17.73 8.79
N PRO A 3 25.66 -17.07 9.95
CA PRO A 3 24.91 -17.59 11.09
C PRO A 3 23.39 -17.62 10.82
N TYR A 4 22.95 -16.85 9.86
CA TYR A 4 21.53 -16.66 9.56
C TYR A 4 20.92 -17.80 8.76
N GLN A 5 19.77 -18.28 9.25
CA GLN A 5 18.91 -19.24 8.55
C GLN A 5 17.66 -18.51 8.02
N VAL A 6 17.17 -18.91 6.83
CA VAL A 6 15.98 -18.32 6.22
C VAL A 6 14.93 -19.40 6.01
N ARG A 7 13.76 -19.19 6.61
CA ARG A 7 12.58 -20.04 6.39
C ARG A 7 11.45 -19.26 5.74
N LEU A 8 10.73 -19.92 4.83
CA LEU A 8 9.56 -19.37 4.15
C LEU A 8 8.32 -20.11 4.64
N TYR A 9 7.42 -19.39 5.27
CA TYR A 9 6.11 -19.89 5.68
C TYR A 9 5.06 -19.55 4.62
N THR A 10 4.12 -20.45 4.42
CA THR A 10 3.02 -20.31 3.45
C THR A 10 1.69 -20.71 4.09
N SER A 11 0.58 -20.53 3.37
CA SER A 11 -0.76 -20.90 3.85
C SER A 11 -0.81 -22.30 4.46
N GLY A 12 -1.46 -22.40 5.62
CA GLY A 12 -1.60 -23.64 6.39
C GLY A 12 -0.42 -23.95 7.32
N GLU A 13 0.66 -23.18 7.31
CA GLU A 13 1.77 -23.32 8.25
C GLU A 13 1.61 -22.38 9.44
N ILE A 14 1.96 -22.86 10.63
CA ILE A 14 1.96 -22.04 11.85
C ILE A 14 3.16 -21.10 11.79
N LEU A 15 2.89 -19.79 11.86
CA LEU A 15 3.93 -18.78 11.97
C LEU A 15 4.58 -18.85 13.35
N PRO A 16 5.88 -18.57 13.45
CA PRO A 16 6.53 -18.43 14.76
C PRO A 16 5.98 -17.20 15.48
N GLU A 17 6.04 -17.20 16.80
CA GLU A 17 5.73 -16.01 17.58
C GLU A 17 6.72 -14.91 17.22
N MET A 18 6.20 -13.76 16.80
CA MET A 18 7.00 -12.59 16.42
C MET A 18 6.33 -11.31 16.90
N THR A 19 7.10 -10.39 17.44
CA THR A 19 6.66 -9.03 17.70
C THR A 19 6.64 -8.30 16.37
N CYS A 20 5.52 -7.65 16.04
CA CYS A 20 5.37 -6.94 14.79
C CYS A 20 4.72 -5.58 15.02
N GLN A 21 5.39 -4.52 14.58
CA GLN A 21 4.88 -3.15 14.59
C GLN A 21 4.42 -2.72 13.19
N ASN A 22 4.97 -3.38 12.15
CA ASN A 22 4.66 -3.09 10.78
C ASN A 22 3.50 -3.95 10.26
N PHE A 23 2.31 -3.35 10.16
CA PHE A 23 1.12 -4.04 9.67
C PHE A 23 1.35 -4.76 8.33
N PHE A 24 2.13 -4.18 7.40
CA PHE A 24 2.36 -4.76 6.08
C PHE A 24 3.19 -6.05 6.11
N HIS A 25 3.83 -6.35 7.25
CA HIS A 25 4.60 -7.58 7.47
C HIS A 25 4.06 -8.43 8.62
N SER A 26 2.87 -8.09 9.13
CA SER A 26 2.28 -8.74 10.29
C SER A 26 1.71 -10.14 10.01
N PRO A 27 1.66 -11.01 11.03
CA PRO A 27 0.88 -12.24 11.00
C PRO A 27 -0.60 -12.00 10.70
N GLU A 28 -1.15 -10.86 11.16
CA GLU A 28 -2.52 -10.47 10.90
C GLU A 28 -2.78 -10.32 9.39
N LEU A 29 -1.97 -9.54 8.68
CA LEU A 29 -2.10 -9.39 7.23
C LEU A 29 -1.83 -10.72 6.51
N PHE A 30 -0.89 -11.55 6.99
CA PHE A 30 -0.66 -12.88 6.45
C PHE A 30 -1.95 -13.70 6.46
N HIS A 31 -2.67 -13.77 7.59
CA HIS A 31 -3.90 -14.54 7.72
C HIS A 31 -5.08 -13.92 6.93
N ILE A 32 -5.16 -12.60 6.81
CA ILE A 32 -6.14 -11.93 5.95
C ILE A 32 -5.92 -12.35 4.49
N ILE A 33 -4.68 -12.34 4.02
CA ILE A 33 -4.34 -12.74 2.65
C ILE A 33 -4.56 -14.25 2.45
N GLU A 34 -4.29 -15.07 3.45
CA GLU A 34 -4.55 -16.50 3.42
C GLU A 34 -6.03 -16.82 3.20
N ARG A 35 -6.93 -16.10 3.87
CA ARG A 35 -8.40 -16.23 3.69
C ARG A 35 -8.91 -15.59 2.40
N THR A 36 -8.08 -14.80 1.70
CA THR A 36 -8.49 -14.10 0.48
C THR A 36 -8.35 -14.99 -0.77
N PRO A 37 -9.43 -15.34 -1.46
CA PRO A 37 -9.37 -16.15 -2.68
C PRO A 37 -8.47 -15.54 -3.76
N GLY A 38 -7.68 -16.39 -4.42
CA GLY A 38 -6.78 -15.97 -5.49
C GLY A 38 -5.51 -15.26 -5.04
N GLN A 39 -5.28 -15.17 -3.73
CA GLN A 39 -4.04 -14.66 -3.13
C GLN A 39 -3.34 -15.73 -2.30
N LYS A 40 -2.03 -15.61 -2.14
CA LYS A 40 -1.22 -16.49 -1.30
C LYS A 40 -0.15 -15.68 -0.58
N PRO A 41 -0.12 -15.72 0.76
CA PRO A 41 0.94 -15.09 1.53
C PRO A 41 2.19 -15.98 1.55
N TYR A 42 3.34 -15.33 1.67
CA TYR A 42 4.64 -15.94 1.94
C TYR A 42 5.39 -15.07 2.93
N MET A 43 5.52 -15.56 4.16
CA MET A 43 6.30 -14.88 5.19
C MET A 43 7.72 -15.47 5.16
N ALA A 44 8.69 -14.62 4.79
CA ALA A 44 10.10 -14.95 4.95
C ALA A 44 10.55 -14.53 6.34
N VAL A 45 11.17 -15.43 7.07
CA VAL A 45 11.71 -15.18 8.42
C VAL A 45 13.18 -15.56 8.42
N VAL A 46 14.01 -14.67 8.94
CA VAL A 46 15.43 -14.91 9.17
C VAL A 46 15.67 -15.07 10.66
N THR A 47 16.36 -16.13 11.03
CA THR A 47 16.75 -16.40 12.39
C THR A 47 18.27 -16.44 12.54
N ASP A 48 18.75 -16.01 13.70
CA ASP A 48 20.09 -16.22 14.21
C ASP A 48 19.94 -17.20 15.38
N ASP A 49 20.38 -18.43 15.19
CA ASP A 49 19.98 -19.58 16.01
C ASP A 49 18.44 -19.67 16.12
N GLU A 50 17.87 -19.49 17.32
CA GLU A 50 16.42 -19.50 17.57
C GLU A 50 15.77 -18.12 17.54
N ARG A 51 16.58 -17.03 17.55
CA ARG A 51 16.10 -15.66 17.60
C ARG A 51 15.67 -15.18 16.20
N ILE A 52 14.46 -14.65 16.07
CA ILE A 52 14.03 -13.98 14.85
C ILE A 52 14.73 -12.60 14.76
N VAL A 53 15.50 -12.40 13.70
CA VAL A 53 16.24 -11.16 13.45
C VAL A 53 15.64 -10.33 12.32
N GLY A 54 14.73 -10.89 11.53
CA GLY A 54 13.99 -10.12 10.54
C GLY A 54 12.96 -10.96 9.81
N HIS A 55 11.92 -10.28 9.31
CA HIS A 55 10.88 -10.93 8.53
C HIS A 55 10.28 -9.99 7.48
N ALA A 56 9.71 -10.57 6.43
CA ALA A 56 9.01 -9.82 5.40
C ALA A 56 7.90 -10.65 4.76
N LEU A 57 6.72 -10.03 4.58
CA LEU A 57 5.56 -10.63 3.95
C LEU A 57 5.51 -10.29 2.46
N ALA A 58 5.40 -11.31 1.64
CA ALA A 58 5.14 -11.19 0.22
C ALA A 58 3.78 -11.79 -0.13
N ILE A 59 3.07 -11.14 -1.04
CA ILE A 59 1.74 -11.54 -1.50
C ILE A 59 1.83 -11.92 -2.97
N ILE A 60 1.47 -13.16 -3.29
CA ILE A 60 1.29 -13.58 -4.69
C ILE A 60 -0.20 -13.53 -5.02
N ARG A 61 -0.53 -12.81 -6.08
CA ARG A 61 -1.89 -12.65 -6.59
C ARG A 61 -1.99 -13.15 -8.02
N ARG A 62 -3.02 -13.96 -8.29
CA ARG A 62 -3.42 -14.35 -9.65
C ARG A 62 -4.28 -13.25 -10.26
N ARG A 63 -4.07 -12.95 -11.54
CA ARG A 63 -4.78 -11.91 -12.28
C ARG A 63 -5.21 -12.37 -13.64
N GLY A 64 -6.42 -11.96 -14.05
CA GLY A 64 -6.84 -11.95 -15.43
C GLY A 64 -6.39 -10.68 -16.15
N SER A 65 -6.16 -10.79 -17.45
CA SER A 65 -5.90 -9.67 -18.36
C SER A 65 -6.68 -9.92 -19.66
N TRP A 66 -7.11 -8.87 -20.32
CA TRP A 66 -7.71 -8.97 -21.66
C TRP A 66 -6.65 -9.06 -22.78
N LEU A 67 -5.39 -8.70 -22.46
CA LEU A 67 -4.23 -8.89 -23.33
C LEU A 67 -3.39 -10.09 -22.87
N PRO A 68 -2.66 -10.75 -23.76
CA PRO A 68 -1.71 -11.81 -23.39
C PRO A 68 -0.63 -11.32 -22.42
N PRO A 69 -0.25 -12.15 -21.44
CA PRO A 69 -0.88 -13.42 -21.07
C PRO A 69 -2.21 -13.18 -20.35
N TYR A 70 -3.28 -13.83 -20.82
CA TYR A 70 -4.65 -13.62 -20.29
C TYR A 70 -4.79 -13.94 -18.81
N LEU A 71 -3.87 -14.73 -18.29
CA LEU A 71 -3.78 -15.07 -16.87
C LEU A 71 -2.32 -15.01 -16.43
N TYR A 72 -2.01 -14.28 -15.37
CA TYR A 72 -0.66 -14.21 -14.82
C TYR A 72 -0.68 -14.07 -13.30
N THR A 73 0.47 -14.32 -12.69
CA THR A 73 0.70 -14.10 -11.26
C THR A 73 1.63 -12.91 -11.05
N GLN A 74 1.32 -12.13 -10.02
CA GLN A 74 2.11 -11.00 -9.58
C GLN A 74 2.56 -11.23 -8.14
N GLY A 75 3.83 -10.95 -7.85
CA GLY A 75 4.35 -10.88 -6.49
C GLY A 75 4.41 -9.43 -6.01
N ARG A 76 3.97 -9.15 -4.79
CA ARG A 76 4.02 -7.83 -4.20
C ARG A 76 4.52 -7.88 -2.77
N ILE A 77 5.42 -6.95 -2.44
CA ILE A 77 5.95 -6.73 -1.10
C ILE A 77 5.80 -5.24 -0.78
N TYR A 78 5.27 -4.92 0.40
CA TYR A 78 5.13 -3.56 0.88
C TYR A 78 6.23 -3.25 1.87
N GLY A 79 7.12 -2.29 1.54
CA GLY A 79 8.22 -1.93 2.41
C GLY A 79 9.40 -2.91 2.37
N GLU A 80 10.27 -2.75 3.33
CA GLU A 80 11.56 -3.42 3.40
C GLU A 80 11.58 -4.63 4.36
N GLY A 81 10.56 -4.84 5.15
CA GLY A 81 10.51 -5.85 6.21
C GLY A 81 10.62 -5.23 7.59
N GLU A 82 10.65 -6.05 8.60
CA GLU A 82 10.86 -5.68 9.98
C GLU A 82 12.08 -6.40 10.54
N TYR A 83 12.83 -5.74 11.43
CA TYR A 83 14.15 -6.19 11.87
C TYR A 83 14.35 -5.93 13.35
N ALA A 84 15.14 -6.79 14.00
CA ALA A 84 15.69 -6.52 15.32
C ALA A 84 16.64 -5.29 15.28
N ASP A 85 16.82 -4.63 16.43
CA ASP A 85 17.56 -3.36 16.48
C ASP A 85 19.09 -3.51 16.36
N ASP A 86 19.64 -4.64 16.77
CA ASP A 86 21.07 -4.89 16.96
C ASP A 86 21.75 -5.61 15.77
N ILE A 87 21.15 -5.54 14.57
CA ILE A 87 21.62 -6.28 13.39
C ILE A 87 21.93 -5.38 12.20
N ASN A 88 22.68 -5.92 11.23
CA ASN A 88 22.84 -5.27 9.94
C ASN A 88 21.58 -5.52 9.08
N ARG A 89 20.65 -4.56 9.13
CA ARG A 89 19.36 -4.63 8.43
C ARG A 89 19.49 -4.90 6.93
N GLU A 90 20.50 -4.30 6.27
CA GLU A 90 20.67 -4.52 4.81
C GLU A 90 21.11 -5.95 4.47
N GLU A 91 21.93 -6.58 5.30
CA GLU A 91 22.37 -7.96 5.07
C GLU A 91 21.20 -8.93 5.26
N VAL A 92 20.43 -8.78 6.34
CA VAL A 92 19.23 -9.58 6.59
C VAL A 92 18.20 -9.34 5.47
N PHE A 93 18.00 -8.09 5.05
CA PHE A 93 17.17 -7.78 3.88
C PHE A 93 17.63 -8.52 2.62
N GLY A 94 18.94 -8.58 2.38
CA GLY A 94 19.50 -9.32 1.25
C GLY A 94 19.10 -10.79 1.23
N LEU A 95 19.05 -11.45 2.39
CA LEU A 95 18.62 -12.84 2.55
C LEU A 95 17.11 -12.98 2.30
N LEU A 96 16.29 -12.11 2.91
CA LEU A 96 14.83 -12.05 2.70
C LEU A 96 14.50 -11.85 1.22
N LEU A 97 15.13 -10.86 0.57
CA LEU A 97 14.93 -10.55 -0.83
C LEU A 97 15.27 -11.75 -1.73
N GLN A 98 16.40 -12.42 -1.46
CA GLN A 98 16.82 -13.59 -2.23
C GLN A 98 15.82 -14.74 -2.10
N ALA A 99 15.37 -15.05 -0.87
CA ALA A 99 14.42 -16.10 -0.59
C ALA A 99 13.05 -15.83 -1.27
N LEU A 100 12.52 -14.61 -1.09
CA LEU A 100 11.27 -14.20 -1.70
C LEU A 100 11.37 -14.19 -3.24
N THR A 101 12.46 -13.65 -3.81
CA THR A 101 12.67 -13.65 -5.27
C THR A 101 12.71 -15.07 -5.84
N ARG A 102 13.40 -16.01 -5.16
CA ARG A 102 13.43 -17.43 -5.54
C ARG A 102 12.03 -18.04 -5.51
N LYS A 103 11.23 -17.72 -4.49
CA LYS A 103 9.85 -18.20 -4.36
C LYS A 103 8.97 -17.65 -5.48
N MET A 104 9.05 -16.33 -5.77
CA MET A 104 8.30 -15.70 -6.86
C MET A 104 8.61 -16.33 -8.22
N ARG A 105 9.89 -16.62 -8.49
CA ARG A 105 10.30 -17.34 -9.72
C ARG A 105 9.68 -18.73 -9.81
N ARG A 106 9.73 -19.52 -8.73
CA ARG A 106 9.12 -20.86 -8.67
C ARG A 106 7.60 -20.83 -8.83
N ARG A 107 6.95 -19.73 -8.46
CA ARG A 107 5.51 -19.50 -8.63
C ARG A 107 5.16 -18.84 -9.97
N LEU A 108 6.11 -18.70 -10.87
CA LEU A 108 5.96 -18.13 -12.21
C LEU A 108 5.31 -16.74 -12.17
N CYS A 109 5.67 -15.92 -11.18
CA CYS A 109 5.22 -14.54 -11.16
C CYS A 109 5.76 -13.80 -12.38
N LEU A 110 4.88 -13.24 -13.21
CA LEU A 110 5.26 -12.46 -14.39
C LEU A 110 6.14 -11.28 -13.97
N TYR A 111 5.76 -10.60 -12.90
CA TYR A 111 6.58 -9.58 -12.29
C TYR A 111 6.45 -9.56 -10.76
N THR A 112 7.47 -9.02 -10.13
CA THR A 112 7.53 -8.78 -8.68
C THR A 112 7.76 -7.30 -8.44
N GLU A 113 7.03 -6.72 -7.48
CA GLU A 113 7.11 -5.32 -7.09
C GLU A 113 7.40 -5.22 -5.60
N PHE A 114 8.41 -4.42 -5.25
CA PHE A 114 8.60 -3.88 -3.90
C PHE A 114 8.22 -2.41 -3.92
N SER A 115 7.32 -2.01 -3.05
CA SER A 115 6.79 -0.65 -2.97
C SER A 115 6.85 -0.11 -1.55
N ASN A 116 6.81 1.22 -1.43
CA ASN A 116 6.73 1.92 -0.15
C ASN A 116 7.96 1.67 0.75
N LEU A 117 9.15 1.76 0.18
CA LEU A 117 10.39 1.71 0.93
C LEU A 117 10.65 3.08 1.58
N SER A 118 10.91 3.06 2.87
CA SER A 118 11.14 4.28 3.66
C SER A 118 12.39 5.04 3.25
N ARG A 119 13.42 4.34 2.76
CA ARG A 119 14.70 4.91 2.34
C ARG A 119 15.01 4.58 0.89
N LYS A 120 15.13 5.61 0.06
CA LYS A 120 15.36 5.49 -1.38
C LYS A 120 16.50 4.53 -1.77
N MET A 121 17.59 4.52 -1.03
CA MET A 121 18.80 3.74 -1.32
C MET A 121 18.93 2.43 -0.53
N PHE A 122 17.99 2.14 0.37
CA PHE A 122 18.04 0.92 1.16
C PHE A 122 18.02 -0.32 0.28
N GLY A 123 18.93 -1.25 0.57
CA GLY A 123 19.01 -2.54 -0.16
C GLY A 123 19.40 -2.44 -1.64
N TYR A 124 19.82 -1.25 -2.14
CA TYR A 124 20.09 -1.00 -3.56
C TYR A 124 20.95 -2.08 -4.20
N ARG A 125 22.10 -2.43 -3.59
CA ARG A 125 23.03 -3.46 -4.09
C ARG A 125 22.38 -4.84 -4.22
N PHE A 126 21.52 -5.19 -3.27
CA PHE A 126 20.83 -6.48 -3.25
C PHE A 126 19.73 -6.55 -4.31
N PHE A 127 18.98 -5.48 -4.51
CA PHE A 127 18.01 -5.38 -5.59
C PHE A 127 18.67 -5.55 -6.95
N ARG A 128 19.75 -4.82 -7.20
CA ARG A 128 20.51 -4.91 -8.47
C ARG A 128 21.08 -6.31 -8.71
N LYS A 129 21.65 -6.94 -7.67
CA LYS A 129 22.17 -8.32 -7.72
C LYS A 129 21.07 -9.33 -8.06
N ASN A 130 19.82 -9.09 -7.67
CA ASN A 130 18.67 -9.94 -7.96
C ASN A 130 17.90 -9.53 -9.22
N ASN A 131 18.50 -8.69 -10.08
CA ASN A 131 17.94 -8.20 -11.35
C ASN A 131 16.64 -7.39 -11.19
N TYR A 132 16.48 -6.68 -10.09
CA TYR A 132 15.48 -5.63 -9.97
C TYR A 132 15.99 -4.33 -10.58
N PHE A 133 15.06 -3.54 -11.10
CA PHE A 133 15.32 -2.18 -11.57
C PHE A 133 14.44 -1.18 -10.80
N PRO A 134 15.00 0.00 -10.47
CA PRO A 134 14.26 1.03 -9.77
C PRO A 134 13.38 1.79 -10.76
N VAL A 135 12.21 2.19 -10.29
CA VAL A 135 11.35 3.18 -10.95
C VAL A 135 11.15 4.31 -9.95
N GLY A 136 11.55 5.53 -10.35
CA GLY A 136 11.33 6.71 -9.53
C GLY A 136 9.84 6.87 -9.22
N TRP A 137 9.50 7.08 -7.97
CA TRP A 137 8.14 7.23 -7.49
C TRP A 137 8.01 8.41 -6.55
N GLN A 138 6.82 8.99 -6.47
CA GLN A 138 6.55 10.04 -5.50
C GLN A 138 5.41 9.63 -4.57
N GLU A 139 5.62 9.97 -3.31
CA GLU A 139 4.66 9.93 -2.24
C GLU A 139 4.46 11.35 -1.71
N VAL A 140 3.42 11.55 -0.92
CA VAL A 140 3.24 12.79 -0.17
C VAL A 140 3.07 12.43 1.29
N HIS A 141 3.90 13.01 2.12
CA HIS A 141 3.91 12.79 3.55
C HIS A 141 3.38 14.02 4.28
N ASN A 142 2.34 13.83 5.07
CA ASN A 142 1.73 14.84 5.92
C ASN A 142 2.08 14.55 7.38
N SER A 143 2.72 15.51 8.06
CA SER A 143 2.95 15.42 9.50
C SER A 143 1.66 15.78 10.24
N LEU A 144 1.29 15.01 11.26
CA LEU A 144 0.09 15.25 12.09
C LEU A 144 0.43 15.67 13.53
N HIS A 145 1.67 15.46 14.00
CA HIS A 145 2.03 15.65 15.41
C HIS A 145 2.26 17.11 15.84
N SER A 146 2.52 18.04 14.93
CA SER A 146 2.87 19.43 15.29
C SER A 146 1.76 20.44 15.06
N LYS A 147 0.81 20.14 14.17
CA LYS A 147 -0.33 20.99 13.82
C LYS A 147 -1.50 20.12 13.41
N SER A 148 -2.69 20.55 13.76
CA SER A 148 -3.93 19.90 13.31
C SER A 148 -4.08 19.95 11.78
N PRO A 149 -4.83 19.05 11.17
CA PRO A 149 -5.07 19.08 9.72
C PRO A 149 -5.64 20.40 9.21
N ILE A 150 -6.49 21.08 10.01
CA ILE A 150 -7.10 22.35 9.62
C ILE A 150 -6.06 23.47 9.49
N GLU A 151 -5.03 23.49 10.33
CA GLU A 151 -3.97 24.50 10.29
C GLU A 151 -2.98 24.30 9.14
N ARG A 152 -3.10 23.18 8.42
CA ARG A 152 -2.20 22.83 7.30
C ARG A 152 -2.79 23.13 5.93
N ILE A 153 -4.09 23.28 5.86
CA ILE A 153 -4.80 23.54 4.61
C ILE A 153 -5.10 25.03 4.47
N GLY A 154 -5.10 25.52 3.24
CA GLY A 154 -5.43 26.94 2.97
C GLY A 154 -6.93 27.22 3.05
N ASP A 155 -7.27 28.47 3.29
CA ASP A 155 -8.64 28.98 3.52
C ASP A 155 -9.63 28.51 2.44
N LYS A 156 -9.24 28.56 1.17
CA LYS A 156 -10.08 28.09 0.05
C LYS A 156 -10.50 26.62 0.16
N LEU A 157 -9.65 25.79 0.76
CA LEU A 157 -9.97 24.38 0.97
C LEU A 157 -10.84 24.20 2.20
N GLN A 158 -10.60 24.99 3.26
CA GLN A 158 -11.44 25.02 4.46
C GLN A 158 -12.87 25.44 4.10
N ASP A 159 -13.07 26.59 3.43
CA ASP A 159 -14.37 27.08 2.97
C ASP A 159 -15.11 26.05 2.10
N ARG A 160 -14.36 25.32 1.27
CA ARG A 160 -14.93 24.26 0.44
C ARG A 160 -15.44 23.10 1.27
N ILE A 161 -14.66 22.65 2.25
CA ILE A 161 -15.02 21.54 3.13
C ILE A 161 -16.27 21.90 3.93
N GLU A 162 -16.30 23.08 4.55
CA GLU A 162 -17.43 23.58 5.32
C GLU A 162 -18.70 23.66 4.46
N ARG A 163 -18.61 24.27 3.28
CA ARG A 163 -19.73 24.36 2.35
C ARG A 163 -20.27 22.99 1.97
N VAL A 164 -19.42 22.01 1.75
CA VAL A 164 -19.84 20.66 1.35
C VAL A 164 -20.55 19.93 2.50
N TYR A 165 -20.09 20.11 3.74
CA TYR A 165 -20.82 19.60 4.90
C TYR A 165 -22.21 20.27 5.04
N ASN A 166 -22.29 21.58 4.81
CA ASN A 166 -23.57 22.34 4.84
C ASN A 166 -24.53 21.91 3.72
N LEU A 167 -24.02 21.35 2.62
CA LEU A 167 -24.84 20.72 1.56
C LEU A 167 -25.36 19.32 1.92
N GLY A 168 -25.05 18.80 3.12
CA GLY A 168 -25.55 17.53 3.63
C GLY A 168 -24.68 16.31 3.25
N VAL A 169 -23.41 16.53 2.88
CA VAL A 169 -22.45 15.44 2.79
C VAL A 169 -22.02 15.02 4.19
N SER A 170 -21.93 13.73 4.45
CA SER A 170 -21.39 13.18 5.69
C SER A 170 -20.26 12.20 5.43
N THR A 171 -19.37 12.07 6.41
CA THR A 171 -18.24 11.14 6.37
C THR A 171 -18.19 10.37 7.69
N ARG A 172 -18.02 9.07 7.62
CA ARG A 172 -17.92 8.19 8.79
C ARG A 172 -17.23 6.88 8.45
N GLU A 173 -16.97 6.08 9.45
CA GLU A 173 -16.58 4.67 9.25
C GLU A 173 -17.69 3.86 8.56
N ALA A 174 -17.29 2.86 7.83
CA ALA A 174 -18.22 1.86 7.30
C ALA A 174 -18.85 1.08 8.50
N SER A 175 -20.17 1.01 8.54
CA SER A 175 -20.89 0.37 9.64
C SER A 175 -21.25 -1.10 9.36
N SER A 176 -21.01 -1.58 8.15
CA SER A 176 -21.38 -2.95 7.76
C SER A 176 -20.56 -3.44 6.56
N GLU A 177 -20.48 -4.75 6.42
CA GLU A 177 -19.90 -5.38 5.23
C GLU A 177 -20.61 -4.95 3.93
N SER A 178 -21.90 -4.68 3.99
CA SER A 178 -22.65 -4.19 2.82
C SER A 178 -22.08 -2.87 2.31
N GLU A 179 -21.70 -1.96 3.20
CA GLU A 179 -21.06 -0.70 2.82
C GLU A 179 -19.64 -0.92 2.27
N VAL A 180 -18.88 -1.84 2.85
CA VAL A 180 -17.57 -2.25 2.35
C VAL A 180 -17.67 -2.81 0.93
N ARG A 181 -18.67 -3.65 0.65
CA ARG A 181 -18.95 -4.18 -0.69
C ARG A 181 -19.37 -3.08 -1.68
N LYS A 182 -20.18 -2.10 -1.24
CA LYS A 182 -20.52 -0.93 -2.05
C LYS A 182 -19.28 -0.08 -2.35
N PHE A 183 -18.41 0.12 -1.37
CA PHE A 183 -17.13 0.80 -1.58
C PHE A 183 -16.21 0.02 -2.54
N HIS A 184 -16.16 -1.31 -2.45
CA HIS A 184 -15.41 -2.14 -3.41
C HIS A 184 -15.92 -1.93 -4.85
N LYS A 185 -17.24 -1.93 -5.07
CA LYS A 185 -17.82 -1.65 -6.41
C LYS A 185 -17.39 -0.27 -6.93
N LEU A 186 -17.32 0.73 -6.05
CA LEU A 186 -16.83 2.06 -6.39
C LEU A 186 -15.34 2.04 -6.77
N LEU A 187 -14.51 1.35 -5.98
CA LEU A 187 -13.09 1.13 -6.27
C LEU A 187 -12.88 0.44 -7.62
N HIS A 188 -13.59 -0.65 -7.86
CA HIS A 188 -13.48 -1.41 -9.11
C HIS A 188 -13.83 -0.54 -10.32
N SER A 189 -14.93 0.23 -10.25
CA SER A 189 -15.31 1.18 -11.29
C SER A 189 -14.26 2.27 -11.51
N TYR A 190 -13.69 2.81 -10.44
CA TYR A 190 -12.70 3.89 -10.51
C TYR A 190 -11.36 3.43 -11.09
N TYR A 191 -10.94 2.17 -10.79
CA TYR A 191 -9.66 1.62 -11.24
C TYR A 191 -9.73 0.79 -12.52
N ARG A 192 -10.92 0.57 -13.08
CA ARG A 192 -11.15 -0.31 -14.25
C ARG A 192 -10.22 -0.05 -15.43
N PHE A 193 -9.87 1.20 -15.68
CA PHE A 193 -9.02 1.62 -16.79
C PHE A 193 -7.66 2.19 -16.34
N LYS A 194 -7.32 2.05 -15.06
CA LYS A 194 -6.04 2.55 -14.53
C LYS A 194 -5.05 1.39 -14.41
N ILE A 195 -4.03 1.40 -15.26
CA ILE A 195 -3.00 0.35 -15.27
C ILE A 195 -2.11 0.40 -14.01
N GLN A 196 -1.97 1.57 -13.40
CA GLN A 196 -0.99 1.86 -12.36
C GLN A 196 -1.25 1.21 -11.00
N ARG A 197 -2.49 0.85 -10.69
CA ARG A 197 -2.82 0.26 -9.39
C ARG A 197 -3.89 -0.81 -9.49
N LEU A 198 -3.64 -1.88 -8.75
CA LEU A 198 -4.58 -2.97 -8.59
C LEU A 198 -5.52 -2.70 -7.43
N PRO A 199 -6.84 -2.63 -7.67
CA PRO A 199 -7.79 -2.61 -6.58
C PRO A 199 -7.71 -3.94 -5.81
N PRO A 200 -8.02 -3.94 -4.51
CA PRO A 200 -8.19 -5.18 -3.75
C PRO A 200 -9.37 -5.98 -4.32
N THR A 201 -9.46 -7.26 -4.02
CA THR A 201 -10.69 -8.01 -4.26
C THR A 201 -11.74 -7.62 -3.23
N GLU A 202 -13.01 -7.96 -3.51
CA GLU A 202 -14.09 -7.71 -2.56
C GLU A 202 -13.84 -8.45 -1.24
N GLU A 203 -13.45 -9.70 -1.35
CA GLU A 203 -13.13 -10.56 -0.21
C GLU A 203 -11.97 -10.00 0.61
N GLN A 204 -10.93 -9.48 -0.05
CA GLN A 204 -9.81 -8.85 0.65
C GLN A 204 -10.24 -7.65 1.48
N LEU A 205 -11.10 -6.78 0.94
CA LEU A 205 -11.60 -5.63 1.69
C LEU A 205 -12.48 -6.05 2.86
N VAL A 206 -13.32 -7.08 2.67
CA VAL A 206 -14.17 -7.61 3.74
C VAL A 206 -13.32 -8.24 4.85
N GLU A 207 -12.29 -9.02 4.49
CA GLU A 207 -11.37 -9.59 5.49
C GLU A 207 -10.57 -8.52 6.24
N LEU A 208 -10.11 -7.47 5.55
CA LEU A 208 -9.47 -6.30 6.18
C LEU A 208 -10.40 -5.59 7.16
N TYR A 209 -11.67 -5.44 6.81
CA TYR A 209 -12.69 -4.84 7.68
C TYR A 209 -12.97 -5.71 8.91
N ARG A 210 -13.14 -7.02 8.74
CA ARG A 210 -13.39 -7.97 9.83
C ARG A 210 -12.22 -8.08 10.80
N GLY A 211 -11.02 -8.11 10.26
CA GLY A 211 -9.78 -8.24 11.04
C GLY A 211 -9.28 -6.94 11.67
N GLY A 212 -9.91 -5.80 11.39
CA GLY A 212 -9.41 -4.50 11.86
C GLY A 212 -8.13 -4.01 11.17
N GLY A 213 -7.63 -4.74 10.17
CA GLY A 213 -6.36 -4.46 9.48
C GLY A 213 -6.40 -3.23 8.57
N ALA A 214 -7.58 -2.68 8.30
CA ALA A 214 -7.75 -1.41 7.63
C ALA A 214 -8.99 -0.68 8.12
N HIS A 215 -8.83 0.60 8.38
CA HIS A 215 -9.94 1.50 8.67
C HIS A 215 -10.61 1.90 7.35
N ILE A 216 -11.87 1.51 7.18
CA ILE A 216 -12.64 1.81 5.97
C ILE A 216 -13.64 2.91 6.27
N SER A 217 -13.47 4.06 5.61
CA SER A 217 -14.37 5.20 5.71
C SER A 217 -15.18 5.37 4.43
N VAL A 218 -16.41 5.86 4.59
CA VAL A 218 -17.33 6.18 3.51
C VAL A 218 -17.77 7.64 3.56
N THR A 219 -17.93 8.22 2.38
CA THR A 219 -18.50 9.55 2.19
C THR A 219 -19.88 9.40 1.58
N LEU A 220 -20.90 9.95 2.24
CA LEU A 220 -22.30 9.78 1.88
C LEU A 220 -22.95 11.11 1.48
N TYR A 221 -23.91 11.00 0.59
CA TYR A 221 -24.84 12.07 0.26
C TYR A 221 -26.22 11.45 0.00
N LYS A 222 -27.24 11.86 0.75
CA LYS A 222 -28.60 11.29 0.67
C LYS A 222 -28.54 9.74 0.70
N ASP A 223 -27.86 9.18 1.71
CA ASP A 223 -27.66 7.75 1.93
C ASP A 223 -26.90 6.97 0.84
N ASN A 224 -26.45 7.66 -0.21
CA ASN A 224 -25.63 7.06 -1.24
C ASN A 224 -24.14 7.22 -0.93
N ILE A 225 -23.37 6.13 -1.03
CA ILE A 225 -21.92 6.18 -0.97
C ILE A 225 -21.38 6.83 -2.25
N ILE A 226 -20.84 8.03 -2.12
CA ILE A 226 -20.25 8.82 -3.20
C ILE A 226 -18.73 8.83 -3.18
N GLY A 227 -18.11 8.41 -2.07
CA GLY A 227 -16.68 8.26 -1.89
C GLY A 227 -16.36 7.28 -0.77
N GLY A 228 -15.10 6.91 -0.65
CA GLY A 228 -14.60 6.10 0.45
C GLY A 228 -13.10 5.85 0.31
N CYS A 229 -12.49 5.43 1.41
CA CYS A 229 -11.09 5.02 1.45
C CYS A 229 -10.89 3.86 2.43
N ALA A 230 -9.76 3.18 2.25
CA ALA A 230 -9.21 2.24 3.22
C ALA A 230 -7.82 2.72 3.62
N CYS A 231 -7.63 2.96 4.90
CA CYS A 231 -6.35 3.33 5.48
C CYS A 231 -5.79 2.16 6.28
N ALA A 232 -4.52 1.86 6.10
CA ALA A 232 -3.77 0.96 6.98
C ALA A 232 -3.00 1.79 8.00
N TYR A 233 -2.81 1.23 9.19
CA TYR A 233 -2.05 1.86 10.26
C TYR A 233 -0.86 0.99 10.63
N SER A 234 0.30 1.59 10.67
CA SER A 234 1.56 0.87 10.87
C SER A 234 2.60 1.78 11.48
N GLU A 235 3.33 1.33 12.47
CA GLU A 235 4.46 2.05 13.10
C GLU A 235 4.08 3.49 13.51
N GLY A 236 2.89 3.69 14.06
CA GLY A 236 2.39 5.01 14.47
C GLY A 236 2.04 5.98 13.34
N ASN A 237 1.91 5.48 12.11
CA ASN A 237 1.57 6.27 10.93
C ASN A 237 0.32 5.72 10.24
N ALA A 238 -0.41 6.61 9.56
CA ALA A 238 -1.56 6.30 8.75
C ALA A 238 -1.18 6.28 7.25
N TYR A 239 -1.61 5.27 6.53
CA TYR A 239 -1.32 5.07 5.11
C TYR A 239 -2.62 5.04 4.32
N LEU A 240 -2.84 6.01 3.44
CA LEU A 240 -3.97 5.97 2.51
C LEU A 240 -3.72 4.88 1.47
N TRP A 241 -4.29 3.71 1.73
CA TRP A 241 -4.03 2.52 0.92
C TRP A 241 -4.90 2.46 -0.32
N TYR A 242 -6.20 2.70 -0.19
CA TYR A 242 -7.14 2.74 -1.32
C TYR A 242 -8.10 3.91 -1.18
N ILE A 243 -8.42 4.56 -2.29
CA ILE A 243 -9.42 5.63 -2.34
C ILE A 243 -10.16 5.59 -3.66
N ALA A 244 -11.47 5.81 -3.63
CA ALA A 244 -12.28 6.02 -4.82
C ALA A 244 -13.46 6.95 -4.54
N SER A 245 -13.92 7.65 -5.58
CA SER A 245 -15.11 8.49 -5.48
C SER A 245 -15.81 8.68 -6.83
N ARG A 246 -17.08 9.04 -6.77
CA ARG A 246 -17.90 9.44 -7.91
C ARG A 246 -17.70 10.92 -8.28
N ARG A 247 -16.44 11.34 -8.41
CA ARG A 247 -16.08 12.74 -8.67
C ARG A 247 -16.81 13.36 -9.85
N LYS A 248 -17.02 12.62 -10.94
CA LYS A 248 -17.67 13.13 -12.14
C LYS A 248 -19.15 13.41 -11.92
N SER A 249 -19.87 12.53 -11.23
CA SER A 249 -21.30 12.65 -10.97
C SER A 249 -21.63 13.63 -9.84
N TYR A 250 -20.71 13.82 -8.91
CA TYR A 250 -20.88 14.66 -7.71
C TYR A 250 -19.78 15.72 -7.60
N HIS A 251 -19.45 16.40 -8.73
CA HIS A 251 -18.32 17.32 -8.79
C HIS A 251 -18.43 18.51 -7.83
N ILE A 252 -19.63 19.02 -7.55
CA ILE A 252 -19.89 20.11 -6.61
C ILE A 252 -19.66 19.68 -5.15
N LEU A 253 -19.92 18.41 -4.85
CA LEU A 253 -19.78 17.85 -3.51
C LEU A 253 -18.35 17.37 -3.18
N HIS A 254 -17.42 17.51 -4.11
CA HIS A 254 -16.00 17.20 -3.92
C HIS A 254 -15.70 15.91 -3.11
N PRO A 255 -16.28 14.74 -3.46
CA PRO A 255 -16.23 13.56 -2.59
C PRO A 255 -14.79 13.07 -2.29
N ASN A 256 -13.83 13.25 -3.20
CA ASN A 256 -12.41 12.95 -2.91
C ASN A 256 -11.86 13.81 -1.78
N THR A 257 -12.18 15.12 -1.81
CA THR A 257 -11.75 16.06 -0.77
C THR A 257 -12.30 15.64 0.59
N MET A 258 -13.60 15.36 0.65
CA MET A 258 -14.28 14.97 1.90
C MET A 258 -13.74 13.65 2.45
N THR A 259 -13.50 12.67 1.57
CA THR A 259 -12.94 11.37 1.97
C THR A 259 -11.54 11.50 2.55
N ILE A 260 -10.64 12.26 1.89
CA ILE A 260 -9.28 12.47 2.40
C ILE A 260 -9.31 13.28 3.70
N TRP A 261 -10.11 14.33 3.73
CA TRP A 261 -10.27 15.17 4.91
C TRP A 261 -10.66 14.37 6.15
N HIS A 262 -11.69 13.53 6.02
CA HIS A 262 -12.12 12.66 7.10
C HIS A 262 -11.00 11.70 7.55
N ALA A 263 -10.33 11.04 6.60
CA ALA A 263 -9.27 10.09 6.93
C ALA A 263 -8.08 10.75 7.66
N MET A 264 -7.73 11.98 7.28
CA MET A 264 -6.66 12.75 7.93
C MET A 264 -7.05 13.20 9.34
N ASN A 265 -8.28 13.70 9.54
CA ASN A 265 -8.77 14.09 10.87
C ASN A 265 -8.87 12.87 11.79
N TRP A 266 -9.41 11.76 11.29
CA TRP A 266 -9.48 10.53 12.07
C TRP A 266 -8.09 10.07 12.53
N ALA A 267 -7.10 10.10 11.64
CA ALA A 267 -5.73 9.74 11.99
C ALA A 267 -5.12 10.71 13.01
N TRP A 268 -5.40 12.01 12.90
CA TRP A 268 -4.95 13.01 13.87
C TRP A 268 -5.61 12.84 15.24
N GLU A 269 -6.91 12.63 15.29
CA GLU A 269 -7.69 12.40 16.53
C GLU A 269 -7.23 11.13 17.28
N HIS A 270 -6.69 10.15 16.54
CA HIS A 270 -6.13 8.90 17.10
C HIS A 270 -4.60 8.96 17.30
N ASN A 271 -4.02 10.17 17.31
CA ASN A 271 -2.60 10.42 17.61
C ASN A 271 -1.58 9.74 16.68
N TYR A 272 -1.95 9.49 15.42
CA TYR A 272 -0.95 9.08 14.43
C TYR A 272 -0.02 10.23 14.07
N SER A 273 1.26 9.92 13.93
CA SER A 273 2.31 10.93 13.70
C SER A 273 2.30 11.50 12.29
N HIS A 274 1.97 10.68 11.29
CA HIS A 274 1.96 11.08 9.89
C HIS A 274 0.79 10.45 9.12
N PHE A 275 0.42 11.12 8.02
CA PHE A 275 -0.50 10.58 7.03
C PHE A 275 0.20 10.49 5.66
N PHE A 276 0.36 9.28 5.14
CA PHE A 276 1.11 9.00 3.92
C PHE A 276 0.20 8.70 2.74
N PHE A 277 0.39 9.44 1.65
CA PHE A 277 -0.24 9.18 0.37
C PHE A 277 0.72 8.36 -0.49
N LEU A 278 0.51 7.05 -0.53
CA LEU A 278 1.45 6.09 -1.13
C LEU A 278 1.46 6.08 -2.66
N ASP A 279 0.44 6.61 -3.30
CA ASP A 279 0.21 6.40 -4.73
C ASP A 279 -0.04 7.72 -5.47
N VAL A 280 0.91 8.63 -5.35
CA VAL A 280 0.85 9.93 -6.01
C VAL A 280 1.34 9.85 -7.45
N GLY A 281 2.15 8.85 -7.77
CA GLY A 281 2.54 8.51 -9.14
C GLY A 281 3.99 8.81 -9.48
N LEU A 282 4.28 8.79 -10.76
CA LEU A 282 5.61 9.05 -11.30
C LEU A 282 6.02 10.52 -11.10
N PRO A 283 7.32 10.82 -11.01
CA PRO A 283 7.83 12.17 -10.73
C PRO A 283 7.75 13.13 -11.92
N TYR A 284 6.69 13.07 -12.72
CA TYR A 284 6.51 14.02 -13.82
C TYR A 284 6.28 15.44 -13.32
N PRO A 285 6.77 16.48 -14.01
CA PRO A 285 6.65 17.86 -13.57
C PRO A 285 5.21 18.32 -13.32
N ARG A 286 4.29 17.92 -14.19
CA ARG A 286 2.85 18.25 -14.08
C ARG A 286 2.04 17.02 -13.73
N ASN A 287 1.54 16.97 -12.49
CA ASN A 287 0.66 15.90 -12.03
C ASN A 287 -0.50 16.53 -11.23
N PRO A 288 -1.68 16.73 -11.86
CA PRO A 288 -2.83 17.36 -11.19
C PRO A 288 -3.30 16.61 -9.94
N TYR A 289 -3.09 15.30 -9.88
CA TYR A 289 -3.44 14.53 -8.69
C TYR A 289 -2.48 14.84 -7.54
N ARG A 290 -1.18 14.96 -7.82
CA ARG A 290 -0.18 15.34 -6.81
C ARG A 290 -0.45 16.75 -6.28
N GLU A 291 -0.76 17.71 -7.15
CA GLU A 291 -1.10 19.07 -6.75
C GLU A 291 -2.34 19.09 -5.85
N PHE A 292 -3.35 18.31 -6.20
CA PHE A 292 -4.52 18.11 -5.36
C PHE A 292 -4.17 17.52 -3.99
N ILE A 293 -3.33 16.50 -3.91
CA ILE A 293 -2.89 15.92 -2.63
C ILE A 293 -2.06 16.93 -1.83
N LEU A 294 -1.17 17.68 -2.46
CA LEU A 294 -0.36 18.71 -1.80
C LEU A 294 -1.21 19.84 -1.19
N SER A 295 -2.43 20.06 -1.70
CA SER A 295 -3.35 21.05 -1.10
C SER A 295 -3.77 20.72 0.33
N PHE A 296 -3.55 19.48 0.78
CA PHE A 296 -3.75 19.05 2.17
C PHE A 296 -2.51 19.31 3.06
N GLY A 297 -1.50 20.04 2.57
CA GLY A 297 -0.37 20.55 3.36
C GLY A 297 0.82 19.60 3.51
N GLY A 298 0.86 18.50 2.76
CA GLY A 298 1.97 17.54 2.78
C GLY A 298 3.21 18.00 1.99
N LYS A 299 4.29 17.23 2.12
CA LYS A 299 5.53 17.41 1.36
C LYS A 299 5.74 16.24 0.40
N PRO A 300 6.18 16.50 -0.86
CA PRO A 300 6.52 15.42 -1.78
C PRO A 300 7.82 14.76 -1.33
N VAL A 301 7.81 13.42 -1.35
CA VAL A 301 8.97 12.58 -1.01
C VAL A 301 9.26 11.66 -2.19
N SER A 302 10.50 11.69 -2.66
CA SER A 302 10.96 10.78 -3.72
C SER A 302 11.33 9.43 -3.13
N THR A 303 10.77 8.39 -3.69
CA THR A 303 11.05 6.99 -3.35
C THR A 303 11.39 6.18 -4.59
N TYR A 304 11.78 4.94 -4.41
CA TYR A 304 11.84 3.96 -5.49
C TYR A 304 10.77 2.90 -5.29
N ARG A 305 10.20 2.44 -6.42
CA ARG A 305 9.56 1.14 -6.52
C ARG A 305 10.48 0.23 -7.31
N TRP A 306 10.73 -0.95 -6.78
CA TRP A 306 11.61 -1.90 -7.39
C TRP A 306 10.82 -2.97 -8.12
N PHE A 307 11.10 -3.13 -9.41
CA PHE A 307 10.42 -4.10 -10.26
C PHE A 307 11.40 -5.13 -10.78
N ARG A 308 10.89 -6.33 -10.95
CA ARG A 308 11.57 -7.42 -11.64
C ARG A 308 10.58 -8.17 -12.50
N ILE A 309 10.83 -8.23 -13.80
CA ILE A 309 10.06 -9.03 -14.77
C ILE A 309 10.73 -10.39 -14.90
N SER A 310 9.96 -11.48 -14.89
CA SER A 310 10.51 -12.84 -14.95
C SER A 310 11.05 -13.21 -16.33
N ILE A 311 10.60 -12.55 -17.38
CA ILE A 311 11.10 -12.72 -18.75
C ILE A 311 12.41 -11.92 -18.88
N GLY A 312 13.54 -12.61 -18.97
CA GLY A 312 14.87 -11.99 -18.84
C GLY A 312 15.20 -10.92 -19.89
N TRP A 313 14.84 -11.14 -21.17
CA TRP A 313 15.07 -10.14 -22.20
C TRP A 313 14.20 -8.90 -21.99
N LEU A 314 12.92 -9.11 -21.63
CA LEU A 314 11.98 -8.01 -21.34
C LEU A 314 12.39 -7.23 -20.08
N ASN A 315 12.87 -7.93 -19.05
CA ASN A 315 13.40 -7.28 -17.86
C ASN A 315 14.61 -6.38 -18.19
N ARG A 316 15.51 -6.84 -19.06
CA ARG A 316 16.65 -6.03 -19.52
C ARG A 316 16.21 -4.82 -20.33
N LEU A 317 15.28 -5.00 -21.26
CA LEU A 317 14.73 -3.93 -22.08
C LEU A 317 14.06 -2.84 -21.22
N VAL A 318 13.14 -3.23 -20.34
CA VAL A 318 12.44 -2.28 -19.46
C VAL A 318 13.42 -1.63 -18.48
N SER A 319 14.35 -2.39 -17.92
CA SER A 319 15.40 -1.84 -17.03
C SER A 319 16.27 -0.78 -17.74
N TRP A 320 16.47 -0.91 -19.04
CA TRP A 320 17.22 0.09 -19.82
C TRP A 320 16.48 1.43 -19.92
N PHE A 321 15.15 1.41 -20.10
CA PHE A 321 14.33 2.63 -20.13
C PHE A 321 14.29 3.37 -18.79
N TYR A 322 14.47 2.66 -17.67
CA TYR A 322 14.46 3.22 -16.31
C TYR A 322 15.87 3.32 -15.71
N ARG A 323 16.91 3.30 -16.53
CA ARG A 323 18.27 3.64 -16.07
C ARG A 323 18.32 5.15 -15.84
N GLU A 324 18.62 5.51 -14.61
CA GLU A 324 19.07 6.86 -14.24
C GLU A 324 20.51 7.08 -14.65
#